data_b05b18a6d1b197b119ffad26c7a4caba
#
_entry.id   b05b18a6d1b197b119ffad26c7a4caba
#
_cell.length_a   1.000
_cell.length_b   1.000
_cell.length_c   1.000
_cell.angle_alpha   90.00
_cell.angle_beta   90.00
_cell.angle_gamma   90.00
#
_symmetry.space_group_name_H-M   'P 1'
#
loop_
_entity.id
_entity.type
_entity.pdbx_description
1 polymer ?
#
loop_
_entity_poly.entity_id
_entity_poly.type
_entity_poly.pdbx_seq_one_letter_code
_entity_poly.pdbx_strand_id
1 'polypeptide(L)'
;ISEVTLVKWLKNDGDYVERDELLCELESEKATFELNAEQAGILHTVAKEGDTLNIGDIACKIDEKAAKPAGSAAPKEEKAETKKEEKKTEAPKAEVAGDVKATPVAKAVMADKQVKPSEVKGTGSQGRILKHDVLEALNHPSIKGGAVSFSREEKREKMSNLRKTVSRRLVEAKNTTAMLTTFNEVDMTRIMEIRAKQKDKFKELHGVNLGFMSFFTKAVCIALGEWKAVNAYIDGEEIVYHNYSDISIAVSAPKGLVVPVIRNAESLSMAEIEKKIVELATKARDNKLTMEEMTGGTFTITNGGVFGSLMSTPIINIPQSAILGMHKIQERPMVINGKIEARPMMYLALSYDHRIIDGRESVGFL
;
A
#
# COMPACT_ATOMS: atom_id res chain seq x y z
N ILE A 1 -14.47 -19.49 10.49
CA ILE A 1 -13.27 -19.69 9.63
C ILE A 1 -13.54 -20.96 8.84
N SER A 2 -13.70 -20.87 7.52
CA SER A 2 -13.96 -22.04 6.68
C SER A 2 -12.71 -22.57 5.98
N GLU A 3 -11.73 -21.70 5.76
CA GLU A 3 -10.48 -22.02 5.08
C GLU A 3 -9.30 -21.24 5.66
N VAL A 4 -8.10 -21.82 5.61
CA VAL A 4 -6.82 -21.22 6.02
C VAL A 4 -5.79 -21.44 4.92
N THR A 5 -4.84 -20.50 4.75
CA THR A 5 -3.74 -20.66 3.81
C THR A 5 -2.45 -20.89 4.58
N LEU A 6 -1.68 -21.90 4.20
CA LEU A 6 -0.37 -22.17 4.77
C LEU A 6 0.62 -21.13 4.25
N VAL A 7 1.11 -20.26 5.14
CA VAL A 7 2.00 -19.15 4.78
C VAL A 7 3.42 -19.64 4.63
N LYS A 8 3.93 -20.33 5.66
CA LYS A 8 5.32 -20.77 5.72
C LYS A 8 5.49 -21.98 6.62
N TRP A 9 6.34 -22.93 6.21
CA TRP A 9 6.86 -23.97 7.07
C TRP A 9 8.06 -23.46 7.86
N LEU A 10 8.08 -23.67 9.16
CA LEU A 10 9.20 -23.36 10.06
C LEU A 10 10.11 -24.58 10.29
N LYS A 11 9.62 -25.76 9.92
CA LYS A 11 10.34 -27.04 9.92
C LYS A 11 10.29 -27.67 8.54
N ASN A 12 11.32 -28.43 8.18
CA ASN A 12 11.38 -29.11 6.89
C ASN A 12 10.78 -30.51 6.98
N ASP A 13 10.40 -31.04 5.82
CA ASP A 13 9.98 -32.42 5.70
C ASP A 13 11.11 -33.36 6.14
N GLY A 14 10.81 -34.30 7.06
CA GLY A 14 11.77 -35.19 7.66
C GLY A 14 12.44 -34.69 8.95
N ASP A 15 12.19 -33.45 9.38
CA ASP A 15 12.70 -32.95 10.66
C ASP A 15 12.02 -33.63 11.85
N TYR A 16 12.79 -33.90 12.92
CA TYR A 16 12.22 -34.35 14.19
C TYR A 16 11.68 -33.13 14.96
N VAL A 17 10.44 -33.23 15.41
CA VAL A 17 9.75 -32.17 16.17
C VAL A 17 9.36 -32.67 17.56
N GLU A 18 9.41 -31.77 18.54
CA GLU A 18 8.94 -32.05 19.90
C GLU A 18 7.46 -31.67 20.04
N ARG A 19 6.81 -32.19 21.07
CA ARG A 19 5.43 -31.83 21.39
C ARG A 19 5.33 -30.34 21.67
N ASP A 20 4.27 -29.70 21.18
CA ASP A 20 4.00 -28.25 21.24
C ASP A 20 5.01 -27.38 20.47
N GLU A 21 5.90 -27.98 19.67
CA GLU A 21 6.85 -27.23 18.83
C GLU A 21 6.13 -26.65 17.60
N LEU A 22 6.46 -25.39 17.27
CA LEU A 22 5.83 -24.66 16.17
C LEU A 22 6.27 -25.23 14.81
N LEU A 23 5.28 -25.65 14.00
CA LEU A 23 5.51 -26.29 12.70
C LEU A 23 5.37 -25.35 11.52
N CYS A 24 4.28 -24.58 11.49
CA CYS A 24 4.00 -23.65 10.40
C CYS A 24 3.07 -22.52 10.83
N GLU A 25 3.06 -21.46 10.02
CA GLU A 25 2.13 -20.34 10.14
C GLU A 25 0.99 -20.50 9.13
N LEU A 26 -0.24 -20.39 9.62
CA LEU A 26 -1.47 -20.43 8.85
C LEU A 26 -2.14 -19.06 8.88
N GLU A 27 -2.61 -18.56 7.76
CA GLU A 27 -3.33 -17.30 7.64
C GLU A 27 -4.78 -17.55 7.23
N SER A 28 -5.72 -17.06 8.03
CA SER A 28 -7.12 -17.00 7.66
C SER A 28 -7.51 -15.60 7.16
N GLU A 29 -8.76 -15.42 6.76
CA GLU A 29 -9.31 -14.12 6.38
C GLU A 29 -9.19 -13.05 7.49
N LYS A 30 -9.11 -13.49 8.77
CA LYS A 30 -9.23 -12.60 9.94
C LYS A 30 -8.02 -12.60 10.87
N ALA A 31 -7.19 -13.65 10.84
CA ALA A 31 -6.07 -13.79 11.77
C ALA A 31 -5.03 -14.77 11.25
N THR A 32 -3.79 -14.63 11.74
CA THR A 32 -2.70 -15.61 11.57
C THR A 32 -2.75 -16.57 12.76
N PHE A 33 -2.62 -17.86 12.49
CA PHE A 33 -2.59 -18.93 13.48
C PHE A 33 -1.27 -19.68 13.35
N GLU A 34 -0.78 -20.15 14.47
CA GLU A 34 0.37 -21.02 14.56
C GLU A 34 -0.10 -22.46 14.73
N LEU A 35 0.42 -23.38 13.92
CA LEU A 35 0.18 -24.80 14.05
C LEU A 35 1.36 -25.45 14.79
N ASN A 36 1.06 -26.02 15.94
CA ASN A 36 2.04 -26.71 16.77
C ASN A 36 1.90 -28.22 16.65
N ALA A 37 3.00 -28.94 16.90
CA ALA A 37 3.01 -30.41 16.91
C ALA A 37 2.18 -30.95 18.08
N GLU A 38 1.21 -31.81 17.80
CA GLU A 38 0.41 -32.46 18.84
C GLU A 38 1.22 -33.51 19.61
N GLN A 39 2.21 -34.13 18.93
CA GLN A 39 3.09 -35.16 19.48
C GLN A 39 4.51 -35.03 18.94
N ALA A 40 5.50 -35.66 19.64
CA ALA A 40 6.88 -35.70 19.19
C ALA A 40 7.06 -36.81 18.14
N GLY A 41 7.81 -36.52 17.07
CA GLY A 41 8.05 -37.48 15.99
C GLY A 41 8.72 -36.85 14.77
N ILE A 42 8.81 -37.60 13.69
CA ILE A 42 9.30 -37.05 12.39
C ILE A 42 8.15 -36.42 11.64
N LEU A 43 8.35 -35.15 11.23
CA LEU A 43 7.37 -34.37 10.47
C LEU A 43 7.37 -34.81 9.00
N HIS A 44 6.18 -35.09 8.45
CA HIS A 44 5.95 -35.28 7.03
C HIS A 44 4.97 -34.23 6.54
N THR A 45 5.44 -33.29 5.71
CA THR A 45 4.63 -32.23 5.16
C THR A 45 3.78 -32.76 3.99
N VAL A 46 2.46 -32.52 4.02
CA VAL A 46 1.53 -32.91 2.97
C VAL A 46 1.16 -31.70 2.11
N ALA A 47 0.90 -30.56 2.76
CA ALA A 47 0.56 -29.30 2.11
C ALA A 47 1.82 -28.50 1.79
N LYS A 48 1.80 -27.72 0.69
CA LYS A 48 2.87 -26.82 0.29
C LYS A 48 2.59 -25.38 0.74
N GLU A 49 3.64 -24.60 0.90
CA GLU A 49 3.50 -23.15 1.16
C GLU A 49 2.63 -22.49 0.08
N GLY A 50 1.64 -21.73 0.52
CA GLY A 50 0.65 -21.08 -0.33
C GLY A 50 -0.56 -21.94 -0.71
N ASP A 51 -0.72 -23.16 -0.18
CA ASP A 51 -1.92 -23.95 -0.36
C ASP A 51 -3.04 -23.49 0.60
N THR A 52 -4.28 -23.51 0.11
CA THR A 52 -5.46 -23.22 0.91
C THR A 52 -6.07 -24.53 1.39
N LEU A 53 -6.21 -24.67 2.69
CA LEU A 53 -6.72 -25.86 3.38
C LEU A 53 -8.09 -25.55 3.99
N ASN A 54 -9.03 -26.48 3.87
CA ASN A 54 -10.30 -26.40 4.59
C ASN A 54 -10.16 -27.00 6.00
N ILE A 55 -11.08 -26.66 6.89
CA ILE A 55 -11.13 -27.29 8.22
C ILE A 55 -11.35 -28.79 8.03
N GLY A 56 -10.40 -29.57 8.56
CA GLY A 56 -10.38 -31.03 8.44
C GLY A 56 -9.38 -31.57 7.41
N ASP A 57 -8.77 -30.71 6.60
CA ASP A 57 -7.71 -31.14 5.68
C ASP A 57 -6.41 -31.41 6.45
N ILE A 58 -5.64 -32.40 5.98
CA ILE A 58 -4.40 -32.80 6.61
C ILE A 58 -3.26 -31.92 6.07
N ALA A 59 -2.68 -31.06 6.93
CA ALA A 59 -1.54 -30.22 6.59
C ALA A 59 -0.22 -31.01 6.66
N CYS A 60 -0.04 -31.85 7.68
CA CYS A 60 1.13 -32.69 7.90
C CYS A 60 0.76 -33.98 8.64
N LYS A 61 1.72 -34.91 8.70
CA LYS A 61 1.67 -36.13 9.49
C LYS A 61 2.90 -36.22 10.36
N ILE A 62 2.79 -36.74 11.59
CA ILE A 62 3.92 -36.96 12.49
C ILE A 62 4.04 -38.46 12.72
N ASP A 63 5.23 -39.02 12.44
CA ASP A 63 5.53 -40.42 12.73
C ASP A 63 6.10 -40.54 14.15
N GLU A 64 5.25 -40.98 15.07
CA GLU A 64 5.58 -41.14 16.49
C GLU A 64 6.54 -42.29 16.78
N LYS A 65 6.72 -43.25 15.84
CA LYS A 65 7.56 -44.41 16.03
C LYS A 65 9.05 -44.19 15.74
N ALA A 66 9.40 -43.03 15.23
CA ALA A 66 10.74 -42.69 14.90
C ALA A 66 11.52 -42.20 16.12
N ALA A 67 12.60 -42.92 16.51
CA ALA A 67 13.44 -42.54 17.61
C ALA A 67 14.24 -41.25 17.29
N LYS A 68 14.39 -40.36 18.29
CA LYS A 68 15.13 -39.10 18.17
C LYS A 68 16.58 -39.40 17.69
N PRO A 69 17.05 -38.81 16.57
CA PRO A 69 18.45 -38.95 16.14
C PRO A 69 19.36 -38.33 17.18
N ALA A 70 20.36 -39.10 17.66
CA ALA A 70 21.36 -38.61 18.59
C ALA A 70 22.27 -37.61 17.86
N GLY A 71 22.08 -36.30 18.11
CA GLY A 71 23.00 -35.26 17.68
C GLY A 71 22.35 -34.11 16.92
N SER A 72 21.71 -33.21 17.63
CA SER A 72 21.58 -31.83 17.18
C SER A 72 21.39 -30.92 18.41
N ALA A 73 22.49 -30.29 18.81
CA ALA A 73 22.46 -29.21 19.79
C ALA A 73 22.02 -27.91 19.10
N ALA A 74 21.15 -27.16 19.76
CA ALA A 74 20.68 -25.87 19.32
C ALA A 74 21.80 -24.86 19.01
N PRO A 75 21.70 -24.05 17.97
CA PRO A 75 22.60 -22.90 17.79
C PRO A 75 22.13 -21.73 18.64
N LYS A 76 23.00 -21.28 19.53
CA LYS A 76 22.91 -20.00 20.21
C LYS A 76 23.08 -18.87 19.22
N GLU A 77 22.30 -17.80 19.44
CA GLU A 77 22.52 -16.48 18.85
C GLU A 77 23.94 -16.00 19.11
N GLU A 78 24.66 -15.66 18.07
CA GLU A 78 25.91 -14.92 18.16
C GLU A 78 25.88 -13.74 17.21
N LYS A 79 25.96 -12.56 17.81
CA LYS A 79 26.19 -11.27 17.15
C LYS A 79 27.53 -11.32 16.44
N ALA A 80 27.60 -11.02 15.19
CA ALA A 80 28.84 -10.78 14.49
C ALA A 80 28.96 -9.31 14.08
N GLU A 81 29.92 -8.66 14.72
CA GLU A 81 30.46 -7.36 14.33
C GLU A 81 31.30 -7.48 13.07
N THR A 82 31.20 -6.44 12.28
CA THR A 82 31.96 -6.14 11.08
C THR A 82 33.48 -6.15 11.33
N LYS A 83 34.26 -6.88 10.54
CA LYS A 83 35.65 -6.57 10.23
C LYS A 83 35.86 -6.59 8.72
N LYS A 84 36.23 -5.42 8.21
CA LYS A 84 36.84 -5.25 6.88
C LYS A 84 38.15 -5.99 6.82
N GLU A 85 38.34 -6.77 5.78
CA GLU A 85 39.66 -7.17 5.32
C GLU A 85 39.75 -6.96 3.81
N GLU A 86 40.62 -6.02 3.45
CA GLU A 86 41.05 -5.79 2.08
C GLU A 86 41.83 -6.99 1.58
N LYS A 87 41.40 -7.58 0.48
CA LYS A 87 42.27 -8.52 -0.26
C LYS A 87 42.40 -8.00 -1.70
N LYS A 88 43.60 -7.42 -1.91
CA LYS A 88 44.16 -7.17 -3.24
C LYS A 88 44.16 -8.47 -4.04
N THR A 89 43.52 -8.49 -5.17
CA THR A 89 43.75 -9.51 -6.19
C THR A 89 44.04 -8.84 -7.51
N GLU A 90 45.16 -9.25 -8.06
CA GLU A 90 45.72 -8.83 -9.34
C GLU A 90 44.75 -9.03 -10.51
N ALA A 91 44.82 -8.10 -11.45
CA ALA A 91 44.06 -8.14 -12.69
C ALA A 91 44.57 -9.26 -13.61
N PRO A 92 43.70 -10.06 -14.22
CA PRO A 92 44.11 -10.88 -15.37
C PRO A 92 44.24 -9.97 -16.59
N LYS A 93 45.38 -10.06 -17.25
CA LYS A 93 45.61 -9.50 -18.60
C LYS A 93 44.59 -10.09 -19.55
N ALA A 94 43.73 -9.24 -20.10
CA ALA A 94 42.83 -9.59 -21.20
C ALA A 94 43.62 -9.57 -22.50
N GLU A 95 43.62 -10.72 -23.18
CA GLU A 95 44.09 -10.86 -24.56
C GLU A 95 43.28 -9.98 -25.50
N VAL A 96 44.00 -9.24 -26.31
CA VAL A 96 43.47 -8.34 -27.34
C VAL A 96 43.19 -9.17 -28.58
N ALA A 97 41.94 -9.37 -28.91
CA ALA A 97 41.52 -9.90 -30.20
C ALA A 97 40.70 -8.85 -30.98
N GLY A 98 41.19 -8.43 -32.11
CA GLY A 98 40.47 -7.70 -33.16
C GLY A 98 40.70 -6.19 -33.15
N ASP A 99 41.13 -5.70 -34.33
CA ASP A 99 41.42 -4.30 -34.63
C ASP A 99 40.14 -3.43 -34.58
N VAL A 100 39.71 -3.03 -33.40
CA VAL A 100 38.54 -2.17 -33.22
C VAL A 100 38.91 -0.75 -33.49
N LYS A 101 38.39 -0.20 -34.59
CA LYS A 101 38.57 1.24 -34.98
C LYS A 101 37.82 2.12 -33.99
N ALA A 102 38.42 2.46 -32.85
CA ALA A 102 37.88 3.39 -31.86
C ALA A 102 38.89 4.45 -31.51
N THR A 103 38.43 5.65 -31.15
CA THR A 103 39.32 6.71 -30.69
C THR A 103 39.89 6.35 -29.29
N PRO A 104 41.11 6.86 -28.93
CA PRO A 104 41.70 6.57 -27.60
C PRO A 104 40.78 6.91 -26.45
N VAL A 105 40.02 7.99 -26.55
CA VAL A 105 39.03 8.44 -25.54
C VAL A 105 37.84 7.47 -25.50
N ALA A 106 37.34 6.98 -26.63
CA ALA A 106 36.28 6.00 -26.69
C ALA A 106 36.71 4.66 -26.05
N LYS A 107 37.94 4.22 -26.33
CA LYS A 107 38.53 3.00 -25.71
C LYS A 107 38.59 3.13 -24.18
N ALA A 108 39.03 4.27 -23.66
CA ALA A 108 39.12 4.54 -22.23
C ALA A 108 37.71 4.49 -21.57
N VAL A 109 36.69 5.12 -22.19
CA VAL A 109 35.31 5.10 -21.66
C VAL A 109 34.70 3.73 -21.76
N MET A 110 34.91 2.97 -22.83
CA MET A 110 34.48 1.59 -22.95
C MET A 110 35.07 0.68 -21.87
N ALA A 111 36.38 0.86 -21.57
CA ALA A 111 37.04 0.10 -20.51
C ALA A 111 36.51 0.48 -19.12
N ASP A 112 36.33 1.77 -18.83
CA ASP A 112 35.77 2.28 -17.55
C ASP A 112 34.33 1.79 -17.31
N LYS A 113 33.51 1.77 -18.33
CA LYS A 113 32.09 1.38 -18.25
C LYS A 113 31.79 -0.04 -18.66
N GLN A 114 32.84 -0.88 -18.88
CA GLN A 114 32.73 -2.28 -19.28
C GLN A 114 31.82 -2.54 -20.52
N VAL A 115 31.81 -1.58 -21.47
CA VAL A 115 31.05 -1.69 -22.73
C VAL A 115 31.90 -2.38 -23.77
N LYS A 116 31.35 -3.45 -24.40
CA LYS A 116 32.07 -4.17 -25.47
C LYS A 116 31.99 -3.38 -26.78
N PRO A 117 33.08 -3.32 -27.55
CA PRO A 117 33.08 -2.62 -28.86
C PRO A 117 31.99 -3.09 -29.83
N SER A 118 31.58 -4.36 -29.75
CA SER A 118 30.49 -4.92 -30.55
C SER A 118 29.11 -4.39 -30.19
N GLU A 119 28.98 -3.72 -29.07
CA GLU A 119 27.71 -3.15 -28.55
C GLU A 119 27.54 -1.69 -28.95
N VAL A 120 28.55 -1.07 -29.60
CA VAL A 120 28.56 0.34 -29.97
C VAL A 120 28.63 0.49 -31.48
N LYS A 121 27.69 1.19 -32.10
CA LYS A 121 27.72 1.53 -33.52
C LYS A 121 28.55 2.81 -33.71
N GLY A 122 29.75 2.69 -34.34
CA GLY A 122 30.59 3.86 -34.60
C GLY A 122 30.01 4.79 -35.65
N THR A 123 29.88 6.07 -35.32
CA THR A 123 29.43 7.15 -36.26
C THR A 123 30.57 7.96 -36.86
N GLY A 124 31.83 7.76 -36.43
CA GLY A 124 33.00 8.41 -36.99
C GLY A 124 33.36 7.93 -38.39
N SER A 125 34.32 8.64 -39.05
CA SER A 125 34.77 8.30 -40.38
C SER A 125 35.26 6.84 -40.45
N GLN A 126 34.87 6.11 -41.50
CA GLN A 126 35.12 4.68 -41.65
C GLN A 126 34.58 3.77 -40.54
N GLY A 127 33.45 4.16 -39.90
CA GLY A 127 32.85 3.38 -38.82
C GLY A 127 33.60 3.42 -37.48
N ARG A 128 34.44 4.43 -37.27
CA ARG A 128 35.22 4.58 -36.03
C ARG A 128 34.30 4.96 -34.88
N ILE A 129 34.47 4.29 -33.74
CA ILE A 129 33.71 4.55 -32.51
C ILE A 129 34.25 5.81 -31.84
N LEU A 130 33.38 6.80 -31.60
CA LEU A 130 33.68 8.04 -30.92
C LEU A 130 33.16 8.00 -29.47
N LYS A 131 33.63 8.94 -28.63
CA LYS A 131 33.19 9.00 -27.21
C LYS A 131 31.67 9.12 -27.06
N HIS A 132 31.01 9.91 -27.91
CA HIS A 132 29.56 10.11 -27.82
C HIS A 132 28.78 8.83 -28.16
N ASP A 133 29.27 8.00 -29.10
CA ASP A 133 28.64 6.71 -29.44
C ASP A 133 28.57 5.77 -28.24
N VAL A 134 29.65 5.75 -27.43
CA VAL A 134 29.71 4.95 -26.22
C VAL A 134 28.75 5.49 -25.17
N LEU A 135 28.66 6.82 -25.00
CA LEU A 135 27.74 7.45 -24.07
C LEU A 135 26.26 7.25 -24.49
N GLU A 136 26.01 7.32 -25.81
CA GLU A 136 24.67 7.05 -26.36
C GLU A 136 24.26 5.58 -26.16
N ALA A 137 25.18 4.65 -26.40
CA ALA A 137 24.94 3.23 -26.12
C ALA A 137 24.69 2.94 -24.62
N LEU A 138 25.29 3.71 -23.71
CA LEU A 138 25.03 3.61 -22.28
C LEU A 138 23.67 4.21 -21.89
N ASN A 139 23.28 5.33 -22.50
CA ASN A 139 22.01 5.99 -22.22
C ASN A 139 20.82 5.26 -22.87
N HIS A 140 21.07 4.45 -23.91
CA HIS A 140 20.08 3.67 -24.62
C HIS A 140 20.52 2.20 -24.73
N PRO A 141 20.52 1.43 -23.62
CA PRO A 141 20.98 0.03 -23.59
C PRO A 141 20.17 -0.92 -24.49
N SER A 142 19.07 -0.42 -25.09
CA SER A 142 18.20 -1.18 -25.99
C SER A 142 18.65 -1.18 -27.47
N ILE A 143 19.69 -0.41 -27.83
CA ILE A 143 20.23 -0.38 -29.21
C ILE A 143 21.40 -1.37 -29.30
N LYS A 144 21.20 -2.61 -28.87
CA LYS A 144 22.06 -3.73 -29.29
C LYS A 144 21.66 -4.07 -30.71
N GLY A 145 22.60 -3.91 -31.66
CA GLY A 145 22.39 -4.09 -33.09
C GLY A 145 21.57 -5.30 -33.45
N GLY A 146 20.34 -5.10 -33.89
CA GLY A 146 19.37 -6.10 -34.22
C GLY A 146 18.04 -5.82 -33.55
N ALA A 147 16.94 -6.07 -34.22
CA ALA A 147 15.56 -5.75 -33.84
C ALA A 147 15.32 -5.73 -32.33
N VAL A 148 14.71 -4.66 -31.83
CA VAL A 148 14.25 -4.56 -30.43
C VAL A 148 13.37 -5.78 -30.14
N SER A 149 13.92 -6.77 -29.45
CA SER A 149 13.18 -7.94 -29.03
C SER A 149 12.33 -7.52 -27.81
N PHE A 150 11.09 -7.12 -28.07
CA PHE A 150 10.11 -6.96 -26.98
C PHE A 150 9.76 -8.35 -26.48
N SER A 151 10.20 -8.69 -25.27
CA SER A 151 9.72 -9.88 -24.61
C SER A 151 8.23 -9.71 -24.34
N ARG A 152 7.41 -10.69 -24.75
CA ARG A 152 5.99 -10.81 -24.42
C ARG A 152 5.77 -11.79 -23.26
N GLU A 153 6.78 -11.95 -22.42
CA GLU A 153 6.69 -12.82 -21.25
C GLU A 153 5.66 -12.25 -20.26
N GLU A 154 4.74 -13.11 -19.86
CA GLU A 154 3.75 -12.83 -18.83
C GLU A 154 4.23 -13.43 -17.51
N LYS A 155 4.28 -12.62 -16.47
CA LYS A 155 4.51 -13.07 -15.09
C LYS A 155 3.16 -13.30 -14.42
N ARG A 156 2.86 -14.53 -14.02
CA ARG A 156 1.69 -14.86 -13.20
C ARG A 156 2.09 -14.89 -11.72
N GLU A 157 1.33 -14.19 -10.88
CA GLU A 157 1.55 -14.10 -9.45
C GLU A 157 0.22 -14.31 -8.72
N LYS A 158 0.22 -15.17 -7.69
CA LYS A 158 -0.96 -15.43 -6.84
C LYS A 158 -1.30 -14.16 -6.04
N MET A 159 -2.56 -13.75 -6.01
CA MET A 159 -3.00 -12.65 -5.14
C MET A 159 -2.90 -13.09 -3.68
N SER A 160 -2.41 -12.18 -2.81
CA SER A 160 -2.45 -12.38 -1.35
C SER A 160 -3.90 -12.47 -0.84
N ASN A 161 -4.11 -13.07 0.32
CA ASN A 161 -5.45 -13.19 0.92
C ASN A 161 -6.07 -11.82 1.18
N LEU A 162 -5.30 -10.86 1.69
CA LEU A 162 -5.76 -9.47 1.83
C LEU A 162 -6.25 -8.90 0.49
N ARG A 163 -5.49 -9.10 -0.61
CA ARG A 163 -5.89 -8.60 -1.94
C ARG A 163 -7.17 -9.28 -2.44
N LYS A 164 -7.33 -10.58 -2.20
CA LYS A 164 -8.58 -11.31 -2.54
C LYS A 164 -9.78 -10.75 -1.79
N THR A 165 -9.65 -10.53 -0.47
CA THR A 165 -10.70 -9.96 0.38
C THR A 165 -11.06 -8.55 -0.05
N VAL A 166 -10.06 -7.68 -0.30
CA VAL A 166 -10.28 -6.32 -0.81
C VAL A 166 -11.02 -6.36 -2.16
N SER A 167 -10.59 -7.24 -3.09
CA SER A 167 -11.24 -7.40 -4.40
C SER A 167 -12.71 -7.78 -4.27
N ARG A 168 -13.02 -8.80 -3.43
CA ARG A 168 -14.40 -9.23 -3.17
C ARG A 168 -15.26 -8.10 -2.62
N ARG A 169 -14.79 -7.39 -1.57
CA ARG A 169 -15.52 -6.28 -0.94
C ARG A 169 -15.77 -5.10 -1.89
N LEU A 170 -14.79 -4.75 -2.72
CA LEU A 170 -14.96 -3.66 -3.69
C LEU A 170 -15.98 -4.02 -4.78
N VAL A 171 -15.95 -5.26 -5.30
CA VAL A 171 -16.93 -5.75 -6.27
C VAL A 171 -18.32 -5.83 -5.64
N GLU A 172 -18.43 -6.32 -4.43
CA GLU A 172 -19.68 -6.37 -3.65
C GLU A 172 -20.26 -4.98 -3.48
N ALA A 173 -19.50 -4.00 -2.97
CA ALA A 173 -19.93 -2.62 -2.81
C ALA A 173 -20.44 -2.01 -4.13
N LYS A 174 -19.73 -2.25 -5.23
CA LYS A 174 -20.11 -1.76 -6.56
C LYS A 174 -21.41 -2.36 -7.06
N ASN A 175 -21.67 -3.65 -6.79
CA ASN A 175 -22.82 -4.39 -7.31
C ASN A 175 -24.07 -4.31 -6.41
N THR A 176 -23.91 -4.07 -5.11
CA THR A 176 -25.01 -4.04 -4.14
C THR A 176 -25.53 -2.63 -3.83
N THR A 177 -24.91 -1.59 -4.38
CA THR A 177 -25.32 -0.20 -4.18
C THR A 177 -25.71 0.44 -5.51
N ALA A 178 -26.68 1.37 -5.47
CA ALA A 178 -26.98 2.30 -6.57
C ALA A 178 -26.03 3.50 -6.49
N MET A 179 -24.71 3.25 -6.69
CA MET A 179 -23.67 4.23 -6.41
C MET A 179 -23.65 5.36 -7.44
N LEU A 180 -23.76 6.60 -6.95
CA LEU A 180 -23.60 7.83 -7.71
C LEU A 180 -22.49 8.68 -7.06
N THR A 181 -21.88 9.59 -7.81
CA THR A 181 -20.90 10.55 -7.31
C THR A 181 -21.27 11.96 -7.70
N THR A 182 -21.32 12.83 -6.71
CA THR A 182 -21.48 14.28 -6.88
C THR A 182 -20.17 14.98 -6.57
N PHE A 183 -19.82 15.99 -7.34
CA PHE A 183 -18.60 16.75 -7.20
C PHE A 183 -18.88 18.19 -6.79
N ASN A 184 -17.95 18.74 -6.01
CA ASN A 184 -17.88 20.16 -5.72
C ASN A 184 -16.41 20.60 -5.69
N GLU A 185 -16.17 21.90 -5.67
CA GLU A 185 -14.83 22.45 -5.53
C GLU A 185 -14.77 23.41 -4.33
N VAL A 186 -13.64 23.37 -3.62
CA VAL A 186 -13.44 24.21 -2.43
C VAL A 186 -12.21 25.09 -2.59
N ASP A 187 -12.36 26.38 -2.26
CA ASP A 187 -11.25 27.31 -2.11
C ASP A 187 -10.53 27.07 -0.79
N MET A 188 -9.30 26.60 -0.88
CA MET A 188 -8.45 26.25 0.28
C MET A 188 -7.72 27.43 0.90
N THR A 189 -7.84 28.65 0.33
CA THR A 189 -7.10 29.85 0.76
C THR A 189 -7.19 30.04 2.25
N ARG A 190 -8.41 30.06 2.79
CA ARG A 190 -8.62 30.33 4.22
C ARG A 190 -8.06 29.27 5.15
N ILE A 191 -8.22 28.01 4.79
CA ILE A 191 -7.67 26.89 5.56
C ILE A 191 -6.14 26.92 5.54
N MET A 192 -5.54 27.20 4.38
CA MET A 192 -4.08 27.32 4.24
C MET A 192 -3.52 28.50 5.05
N GLU A 193 -4.19 29.64 5.04
CA GLU A 193 -3.82 30.81 5.87
C GLU A 193 -3.87 30.50 7.37
N ILE A 194 -4.95 29.91 7.84
CA ILE A 194 -5.12 29.51 9.25
C ILE A 194 -3.98 28.56 9.63
N ARG A 195 -3.76 27.55 8.81
CA ARG A 195 -2.73 26.56 9.03
C ARG A 195 -1.33 27.19 9.03
N ALA A 196 -1.02 28.07 8.08
CA ALA A 196 0.26 28.78 8.04
C ALA A 196 0.52 29.62 9.29
N LYS A 197 -0.51 30.29 9.81
CA LYS A 197 -0.40 31.14 11.01
C LYS A 197 -0.32 30.36 12.32
N GLN A 198 -0.94 29.18 12.39
CA GLN A 198 -1.13 28.47 13.66
C GLN A 198 -0.29 27.19 13.78
N LYS A 199 0.33 26.68 12.71
CA LYS A 199 1.00 25.37 12.68
C LYS A 199 2.05 25.19 13.78
N ASP A 200 2.89 26.21 14.02
CA ASP A 200 4.01 26.12 14.96
C ASP A 200 3.50 26.14 16.40
N LYS A 201 2.61 27.09 16.73
CA LYS A 201 1.94 27.16 18.04
C LYS A 201 1.09 25.93 18.35
N PHE A 202 0.38 25.42 17.35
CA PHE A 202 -0.41 24.20 17.49
C PHE A 202 0.47 22.99 17.80
N LYS A 203 1.60 22.86 17.10
CA LYS A 203 2.58 21.79 17.33
C LYS A 203 3.20 21.89 18.72
N GLU A 204 3.56 23.09 19.16
CA GLU A 204 4.11 23.35 20.49
C GLU A 204 3.12 22.96 21.62
N LEU A 205 1.85 23.37 21.48
CA LEU A 205 0.82 23.11 22.49
C LEU A 205 0.33 21.66 22.53
N HIS A 206 0.22 21.01 21.37
CA HIS A 206 -0.47 19.72 21.25
C HIS A 206 0.44 18.55 20.89
N GLY A 207 1.71 18.79 20.50
CA GLY A 207 2.67 17.77 20.11
C GLY A 207 2.43 17.13 18.74
N VAL A 208 1.46 17.61 17.97
CA VAL A 208 1.10 17.11 16.63
C VAL A 208 0.99 18.26 15.63
N ASN A 209 1.18 17.96 14.34
CA ASN A 209 1.03 18.96 13.30
C ASN A 209 -0.45 19.23 13.02
N LEU A 210 -0.81 20.48 12.71
CA LEU A 210 -2.13 20.83 12.22
C LEU A 210 -2.26 20.41 10.74
N GLY A 211 -2.90 19.27 10.47
CA GLY A 211 -3.15 18.74 9.13
C GLY A 211 -4.45 19.27 8.51
N PHE A 212 -4.70 18.92 7.26
CA PHE A 212 -6.00 19.21 6.63
C PHE A 212 -7.11 18.26 7.12
N MET A 213 -6.74 17.05 7.55
CA MET A 213 -7.70 16.02 7.90
C MET A 213 -8.60 16.42 9.07
N SER A 214 -8.08 17.11 10.08
CA SER A 214 -8.91 17.61 11.19
C SER A 214 -9.96 18.63 10.74
N PHE A 215 -9.62 19.52 9.78
CA PHE A 215 -10.61 20.46 9.21
C PHE A 215 -11.72 19.71 8.48
N PHE A 216 -11.36 18.77 7.58
CA PHE A 216 -12.34 18.00 6.84
C PHE A 216 -13.15 17.08 7.74
N THR A 217 -12.54 16.42 8.72
CA THR A 217 -13.27 15.58 9.67
C THR A 217 -14.30 16.38 10.46
N LYS A 218 -13.93 17.58 10.96
CA LYS A 218 -14.89 18.45 11.68
C LYS A 218 -16.01 18.96 10.77
N ALA A 219 -15.69 19.37 9.54
CA ALA A 219 -16.69 19.81 8.57
C ALA A 219 -17.67 18.66 8.24
N VAL A 220 -17.14 17.44 8.00
CA VAL A 220 -17.96 16.24 7.77
C VAL A 220 -18.87 15.94 8.96
N CYS A 221 -18.36 15.99 10.21
CA CYS A 221 -19.20 15.75 11.39
C CYS A 221 -20.36 16.75 11.51
N ILE A 222 -20.13 18.03 11.19
CA ILE A 222 -21.18 19.06 11.19
C ILE A 222 -22.22 18.73 10.09
N ALA A 223 -21.75 18.45 8.87
CA ALA A 223 -22.62 18.15 7.74
C ALA A 223 -23.43 16.85 7.96
N LEU A 224 -22.85 15.81 8.61
CA LEU A 224 -23.58 14.59 8.96
C LEU A 224 -24.70 14.85 10.00
N GLY A 225 -24.54 15.82 10.86
CA GLY A 225 -25.59 16.26 11.78
C GLY A 225 -26.79 16.90 11.08
N GLU A 226 -26.55 17.63 9.97
CA GLU A 226 -27.58 18.29 9.16
C GLU A 226 -28.22 17.34 8.13
N TRP A 227 -27.40 16.50 7.50
CA TRP A 227 -27.80 15.57 6.42
C TRP A 227 -27.77 14.12 6.92
N LYS A 228 -28.73 13.75 7.74
CA LYS A 228 -28.76 12.45 8.45
C LYS A 228 -28.78 11.23 7.52
N ALA A 229 -29.36 11.33 6.32
CA ALA A 229 -29.38 10.26 5.35
C ALA A 229 -27.95 9.86 4.89
N VAL A 230 -26.99 10.80 4.91
CA VAL A 230 -25.58 10.55 4.58
C VAL A 230 -24.87 9.76 5.69
N ASN A 231 -25.40 9.80 6.94
CA ASN A 231 -24.89 9.05 8.09
C ASN A 231 -25.82 7.87 8.43
N ALA A 232 -26.26 7.12 7.44
CA ALA A 232 -27.16 5.99 7.60
C ALA A 232 -26.69 4.80 6.80
N TYR A 233 -27.30 3.64 6.99
CA TYR A 233 -27.10 2.46 6.16
C TYR A 233 -28.40 1.67 6.00
N ILE A 234 -28.43 0.76 5.01
CA ILE A 234 -29.57 -0.12 4.74
C ILE A 234 -29.35 -1.45 5.48
N ASP A 235 -30.33 -1.86 6.28
CA ASP A 235 -30.38 -3.17 6.89
C ASP A 235 -31.71 -3.87 6.48
N GLY A 236 -31.61 -4.80 5.55
CA GLY A 236 -32.77 -5.42 4.91
C GLY A 236 -33.65 -4.39 4.20
N GLU A 237 -34.86 -4.15 4.74
CA GLU A 237 -35.83 -3.16 4.25
C GLU A 237 -35.86 -1.87 5.11
N GLU A 238 -34.97 -1.76 6.10
CA GLU A 238 -34.93 -0.63 7.03
C GLU A 238 -33.74 0.29 6.75
N ILE A 239 -33.89 1.60 7.06
CA ILE A 239 -32.81 2.57 7.08
C ILE A 239 -32.44 2.82 8.54
N VAL A 240 -31.18 2.54 8.88
CA VAL A 240 -30.63 2.77 10.21
C VAL A 240 -29.83 4.06 10.24
N TYR A 241 -30.28 5.05 11.02
CA TYR A 241 -29.62 6.34 11.19
C TYR A 241 -28.71 6.33 12.39
N HIS A 242 -27.47 6.84 12.21
CA HIS A 242 -26.56 7.08 13.32
C HIS A 242 -26.72 8.49 13.87
N ASN A 243 -26.73 8.62 15.21
CA ASN A 243 -26.71 9.91 15.92
C ASN A 243 -25.31 10.27 16.43
N TYR A 244 -24.28 9.58 15.98
CA TYR A 244 -22.85 9.77 16.25
C TYR A 244 -22.07 9.67 14.94
N SER A 245 -20.82 10.14 14.95
CA SER A 245 -19.98 10.15 13.74
C SER A 245 -18.67 9.39 13.99
N ASP A 246 -18.62 8.12 13.62
CA ASP A 246 -17.43 7.29 13.62
C ASP A 246 -16.77 7.37 12.25
N ILE A 247 -15.75 8.24 12.13
CA ILE A 247 -15.16 8.58 10.85
C ILE A 247 -13.99 7.65 10.52
N SER A 248 -14.14 6.92 9.44
CA SER A 248 -13.10 6.06 8.87
C SER A 248 -12.15 6.88 8.00
N ILE A 249 -10.85 6.75 8.19
CA ILE A 249 -9.83 7.47 7.40
C ILE A 249 -9.02 6.46 6.59
N ALA A 250 -9.03 6.61 5.26
CA ALA A 250 -8.25 5.73 4.39
C ALA A 250 -6.74 6.00 4.54
N VAL A 251 -5.99 4.99 4.92
CA VAL A 251 -4.53 5.03 5.13
C VAL A 251 -3.84 4.04 4.21
N SER A 252 -2.84 4.52 3.46
CA SER A 252 -1.96 3.65 2.68
C SER A 252 -0.92 3.00 3.59
N ALA A 253 -0.93 1.68 3.65
CA ALA A 253 0.00 0.85 4.41
C ALA A 253 0.81 -0.06 3.47
N PRO A 254 1.96 -0.63 3.90
CA PRO A 254 2.80 -1.48 3.03
C PRO A 254 2.06 -2.69 2.45
N LYS A 255 1.12 -3.28 3.18
CA LYS A 255 0.30 -4.41 2.72
C LYS A 255 -0.91 -3.99 1.86
N GLY A 256 -1.24 -2.71 1.77
CA GLY A 256 -2.37 -2.18 1.01
C GLY A 256 -3.10 -1.05 1.72
N LEU A 257 -4.30 -0.70 1.23
CA LEU A 257 -5.16 0.32 1.82
C LEU A 257 -5.92 -0.27 3.01
N VAL A 258 -5.86 0.41 4.15
CA VAL A 258 -6.65 0.11 5.36
C VAL A 258 -7.45 1.33 5.78
N VAL A 259 -8.54 1.13 6.50
CA VAL A 259 -9.52 2.20 6.79
C VAL A 259 -9.87 2.20 8.28
N PRO A 260 -8.92 2.61 9.17
CA PRO A 260 -9.16 2.70 10.60
C PRO A 260 -10.19 3.77 10.96
N VAL A 261 -10.83 3.62 12.11
CA VAL A 261 -11.99 4.40 12.57
C VAL A 261 -11.63 5.31 13.73
N ILE A 262 -11.98 6.59 13.60
CA ILE A 262 -11.96 7.56 14.69
C ILE A 262 -13.36 7.61 15.30
N ARG A 263 -13.50 7.12 16.54
CA ARG A 263 -14.79 7.05 17.24
C ARG A 263 -15.23 8.40 17.74
N ASN A 264 -16.56 8.66 17.65
CA ASN A 264 -17.19 9.88 18.14
C ASN A 264 -16.43 11.15 17.72
N ALA A 265 -16.06 11.23 16.43
CA ALA A 265 -15.22 12.33 15.92
C ALA A 265 -15.88 13.71 16.07
N GLU A 266 -17.21 13.78 16.17
CA GLU A 266 -17.97 15.00 16.45
C GLU A 266 -17.60 15.63 17.80
N SER A 267 -17.29 14.81 18.81
CA SER A 267 -16.95 15.29 20.16
C SER A 267 -15.48 15.71 20.32
N LEU A 268 -14.60 15.25 19.42
CA LEU A 268 -13.16 15.48 19.52
C LEU A 268 -12.78 16.88 19.03
N SER A 269 -11.77 17.47 19.67
CA SER A 269 -11.09 18.67 19.18
C SER A 269 -10.22 18.35 17.95
N MET A 270 -9.83 19.37 17.19
CA MET A 270 -8.92 19.19 16.05
C MET A 270 -7.59 18.55 16.46
N ALA A 271 -7.08 18.86 17.65
CA ALA A 271 -5.84 18.30 18.16
C ALA A 271 -5.98 16.79 18.49
N GLU A 272 -7.10 16.39 19.07
CA GLU A 272 -7.39 14.98 19.35
C GLU A 272 -7.59 14.18 18.07
N ILE A 273 -8.27 14.75 17.08
CA ILE A 273 -8.42 14.12 15.74
C ILE A 273 -7.04 13.89 15.11
N GLU A 274 -6.15 14.92 15.08
CA GLU A 274 -4.81 14.76 14.51
C GLU A 274 -3.97 13.73 15.28
N LYS A 275 -4.06 13.68 16.61
CA LYS A 275 -3.40 12.65 17.44
C LYS A 275 -3.90 11.25 17.06
N LYS A 276 -5.22 11.07 16.95
CA LYS A 276 -5.81 9.78 16.56
C LYS A 276 -5.40 9.37 15.16
N ILE A 277 -5.36 10.29 14.20
CA ILE A 277 -4.89 10.01 12.84
C ILE A 277 -3.43 9.53 12.85
N VAL A 278 -2.54 10.21 13.59
CA VAL A 278 -1.13 9.81 13.69
C VAL A 278 -0.98 8.46 14.36
N GLU A 279 -1.72 8.19 15.45
CA GLU A 279 -1.73 6.90 16.15
C GLU A 279 -2.15 5.77 15.21
N LEU A 280 -3.32 5.89 14.59
CA LEU A 280 -3.89 4.87 13.72
C LEU A 280 -3.04 4.66 12.44
N ALA A 281 -2.51 5.75 11.85
CA ALA A 281 -1.62 5.65 10.69
C ALA A 281 -0.28 4.99 11.03
N THR A 282 0.22 5.15 12.25
CA THR A 282 1.43 4.45 12.72
C THR A 282 1.15 2.96 12.91
N LYS A 283 0.06 2.61 13.60
CA LYS A 283 -0.39 1.22 13.74
C LYS A 283 -0.64 0.55 12.38
N ALA A 284 -1.20 1.29 11.41
CA ALA A 284 -1.43 0.79 10.05
C ALA A 284 -0.11 0.43 9.35
N ARG A 285 0.89 1.30 9.42
CA ARG A 285 2.24 1.06 8.83
C ARG A 285 2.97 -0.10 9.48
N ASP A 286 2.80 -0.25 10.80
CA ASP A 286 3.39 -1.34 11.59
C ASP A 286 2.60 -2.65 11.52
N ASN A 287 1.46 -2.71 10.78
CA ASN A 287 0.51 -3.83 10.75
C ASN A 287 -0.02 -4.23 12.13
N LYS A 288 -0.27 -3.24 13.01
CA LYS A 288 -0.74 -3.45 14.41
C LYS A 288 -2.18 -3.00 14.62
N LEU A 289 -2.93 -2.67 13.55
CA LEU A 289 -4.35 -2.35 13.67
C LEU A 289 -5.14 -3.57 14.11
N THR A 290 -6.01 -3.39 15.09
CA THR A 290 -6.95 -4.43 15.52
C THR A 290 -8.19 -4.44 14.62
N MET A 291 -8.94 -5.54 14.64
CA MET A 291 -10.23 -5.63 13.92
C MET A 291 -11.23 -4.60 14.44
N GLU A 292 -11.25 -4.34 15.73
CA GLU A 292 -12.10 -3.32 16.34
C GLU A 292 -11.81 -1.92 15.84
N GLU A 293 -10.53 -1.60 15.60
CA GLU A 293 -10.11 -0.32 15.04
C GLU A 293 -10.45 -0.16 13.55
N MET A 294 -10.78 -1.24 12.83
CA MET A 294 -11.08 -1.24 11.40
C MET A 294 -12.56 -1.46 11.05
N THR A 295 -13.44 -1.66 12.04
CA THR A 295 -14.86 -1.97 11.82
C THR A 295 -15.77 -0.95 12.48
N GLY A 296 -17.03 -0.86 12.03
CA GLY A 296 -18.08 -0.06 12.67
C GLY A 296 -18.00 1.46 12.41
N GLY A 297 -17.20 1.92 11.44
CA GLY A 297 -17.26 3.32 11.00
C GLY A 297 -18.57 3.64 10.30
N THR A 298 -19.05 4.90 10.44
CA THR A 298 -20.33 5.34 9.84
C THR A 298 -20.15 6.11 8.54
N PHE A 299 -18.98 6.72 8.33
CA PHE A 299 -18.63 7.49 7.13
C PHE A 299 -17.13 7.38 6.84
N THR A 300 -16.74 7.44 5.57
CA THR A 300 -15.32 7.33 5.19
C THR A 300 -14.82 8.61 4.52
N ILE A 301 -13.59 9.03 4.88
CA ILE A 301 -12.84 10.08 4.17
C ILE A 301 -11.60 9.43 3.54
N THR A 302 -11.38 9.65 2.25
CA THR A 302 -10.19 9.19 1.52
C THR A 302 -9.50 10.36 0.84
N ASN A 303 -8.17 10.35 0.82
CA ASN A 303 -7.38 11.43 0.22
C ASN A 303 -6.48 10.90 -0.90
N GLY A 304 -6.95 11.02 -2.14
CA GLY A 304 -6.18 10.74 -3.35
C GLY A 304 -5.20 11.86 -3.74
N GLY A 305 -5.37 13.04 -3.16
CA GLY A 305 -4.54 14.22 -3.47
C GLY A 305 -3.08 14.07 -3.11
N VAL A 306 -2.77 13.28 -2.07
CA VAL A 306 -1.39 12.94 -1.68
C VAL A 306 -0.63 12.17 -2.76
N PHE A 307 -1.34 11.49 -3.66
CA PHE A 307 -0.81 10.79 -4.83
C PHE A 307 -0.92 11.60 -6.13
N GLY A 308 -1.41 12.84 -6.05
CA GLY A 308 -1.57 13.74 -7.20
C GLY A 308 -2.89 13.59 -7.96
N SER A 309 -3.87 12.81 -7.46
CA SER A 309 -5.18 12.67 -8.11
C SER A 309 -5.88 14.03 -8.24
N LEU A 310 -6.27 14.39 -9.46
CA LEU A 310 -7.07 15.59 -9.72
C LEU A 310 -8.52 15.40 -9.26
N MET A 311 -9.12 14.27 -9.63
CA MET A 311 -10.50 13.92 -9.36
C MET A 311 -10.67 12.40 -9.52
N SER A 312 -11.47 11.79 -8.67
CA SER A 312 -11.83 10.36 -8.73
C SER A 312 -13.21 10.13 -8.14
N THR A 313 -13.80 8.99 -8.43
CA THR A 313 -15.08 8.51 -7.88
C THR A 313 -14.77 7.38 -6.89
N PRO A 314 -14.63 7.66 -5.58
CA PRO A 314 -14.28 6.63 -4.60
C PRO A 314 -15.42 5.61 -4.48
N ILE A 315 -15.05 4.34 -4.21
CA ILE A 315 -16.02 3.27 -3.97
C ILE A 315 -16.41 3.30 -2.49
N ILE A 316 -17.71 3.16 -2.22
CA ILE A 316 -18.26 3.17 -0.85
C ILE A 316 -17.67 2.00 -0.04
N ASN A 317 -17.43 2.24 1.24
CA ASN A 317 -17.01 1.21 2.19
C ASN A 317 -18.25 0.64 2.91
N ILE A 318 -18.84 -0.41 2.33
CA ILE A 318 -20.05 -1.03 2.92
C ILE A 318 -19.82 -1.51 4.37
N PRO A 319 -20.85 -1.40 5.25
CA PRO A 319 -22.25 -1.05 4.98
C PRO A 319 -22.55 0.46 4.94
N GLN A 320 -21.55 1.35 5.06
CA GLN A 320 -21.72 2.80 4.98
C GLN A 320 -22.39 3.19 3.65
N SER A 321 -23.15 4.29 3.67
CA SER A 321 -23.86 4.77 2.49
C SER A 321 -23.13 5.85 1.71
N ALA A 322 -22.03 6.40 2.25
CA ALA A 322 -21.29 7.44 1.57
C ALA A 322 -19.80 7.47 1.93
N ILE A 323 -19.00 8.07 1.04
CA ILE A 323 -17.57 8.30 1.16
C ILE A 323 -17.19 9.64 0.55
N LEU A 324 -16.38 10.44 1.27
CA LEU A 324 -15.82 11.68 0.77
C LEU A 324 -14.42 11.46 0.21
N GLY A 325 -14.20 11.78 -1.05
CA GLY A 325 -12.90 11.84 -1.71
C GLY A 325 -12.33 13.25 -1.70
N MET A 326 -11.13 13.40 -1.16
CA MET A 326 -10.31 14.61 -1.25
C MET A 326 -9.27 14.43 -2.35
N HIS A 327 -8.90 15.54 -3.01
CA HIS A 327 -7.98 15.51 -4.14
C HIS A 327 -6.86 16.53 -3.97
N LYS A 328 -5.99 16.64 -4.99
CA LYS A 328 -4.86 17.56 -4.90
C LYS A 328 -5.31 19.02 -4.85
N ILE A 329 -4.62 19.82 -4.05
CA ILE A 329 -4.73 21.27 -4.07
C ILE A 329 -3.89 21.77 -5.25
N GLN A 330 -4.47 22.60 -6.10
CA GLN A 330 -3.73 23.19 -7.22
C GLN A 330 -4.23 24.62 -7.46
N GLU A 331 -3.32 25.54 -7.78
CA GLU A 331 -3.67 26.89 -8.16
C GLU A 331 -4.43 26.88 -9.50
N ARG A 332 -5.59 27.56 -9.51
CA ARG A 332 -6.47 27.66 -10.67
C ARG A 332 -7.01 29.08 -10.81
N PRO A 333 -7.21 29.57 -12.02
CA PRO A 333 -7.86 30.87 -12.26
C PRO A 333 -9.35 30.73 -11.90
N MET A 334 -9.77 31.52 -10.93
CA MET A 334 -11.16 31.58 -10.46
C MET A 334 -11.71 32.99 -10.62
N VAL A 335 -13.00 33.12 -10.93
CA VAL A 335 -13.65 34.42 -11.00
C VAL A 335 -14.21 34.78 -9.63
N ILE A 336 -13.57 35.72 -8.94
CA ILE A 336 -13.97 36.22 -7.63
C ILE A 336 -14.44 37.68 -7.77
N ASN A 337 -15.68 37.97 -7.48
CA ASN A 337 -16.23 39.31 -7.58
C ASN A 337 -15.99 39.98 -8.98
N GLY A 338 -16.08 39.17 -10.05
CA GLY A 338 -15.86 39.61 -11.43
C GLY A 338 -14.42 39.78 -11.87
N LYS A 339 -13.43 39.41 -11.01
CA LYS A 339 -12.01 39.45 -11.33
C LYS A 339 -11.42 38.03 -11.37
N ILE A 340 -10.48 37.81 -12.28
CA ILE A 340 -9.76 36.54 -12.32
C ILE A 340 -8.63 36.58 -11.29
N GLU A 341 -8.67 35.65 -10.34
CA GLU A 341 -7.67 35.49 -9.29
C GLU A 341 -7.15 34.05 -9.28
N ALA A 342 -5.85 33.86 -8.99
CA ALA A 342 -5.31 32.54 -8.71
C ALA A 342 -5.72 32.09 -7.31
N ARG A 343 -6.38 30.93 -7.21
CA ARG A 343 -6.85 30.36 -5.95
C ARG A 343 -6.40 28.90 -5.81
N PRO A 344 -5.95 28.49 -4.62
CA PRO A 344 -5.68 27.08 -4.33
C PRO A 344 -6.99 26.32 -4.20
N MET A 345 -7.36 25.59 -5.26
CA MET A 345 -8.62 24.86 -5.34
C MET A 345 -8.42 23.36 -5.12
N MET A 346 -9.39 22.72 -4.47
CA MET A 346 -9.46 21.27 -4.33
C MET A 346 -10.83 20.78 -4.83
N TYR A 347 -10.83 19.70 -5.62
CA TYR A 347 -12.07 18.98 -5.90
C TYR A 347 -12.42 18.06 -4.76
N LEU A 348 -13.70 18.03 -4.43
CA LEU A 348 -14.32 17.06 -3.53
C LEU A 348 -15.26 16.16 -4.31
N ALA A 349 -15.30 14.89 -3.95
CA ALA A 349 -16.22 13.92 -4.52
C ALA A 349 -16.95 13.20 -3.39
N LEU A 350 -18.27 13.26 -3.38
CA LEU A 350 -19.11 12.43 -2.52
C LEU A 350 -19.69 11.30 -3.36
N SER A 351 -19.20 10.07 -3.14
CA SER A 351 -19.88 8.88 -3.65
C SER A 351 -20.86 8.39 -2.61
N TYR A 352 -22.06 8.02 -3.03
CA TYR A 352 -23.16 7.67 -2.14
C TYR A 352 -24.11 6.64 -2.77
N ASP A 353 -24.84 5.95 -1.92
CA ASP A 353 -25.89 5.02 -2.32
C ASP A 353 -27.19 5.80 -2.58
N HIS A 354 -27.56 5.91 -3.85
CA HIS A 354 -28.74 6.69 -4.28
C HIS A 354 -30.06 6.05 -3.87
N ARG A 355 -30.04 4.86 -3.27
CA ARG A 355 -31.25 4.24 -2.71
C ARG A 355 -31.76 4.98 -1.47
N ILE A 356 -30.86 5.68 -0.73
CA ILE A 356 -31.21 6.42 0.50
C ILE A 356 -30.71 7.87 0.53
N ILE A 357 -29.79 8.27 -0.36
CA ILE A 357 -29.30 9.64 -0.48
C ILE A 357 -29.64 10.15 -1.86
N ASP A 358 -30.45 11.19 -1.94
CA ASP A 358 -30.83 11.83 -3.20
C ASP A 358 -29.95 13.04 -3.56
N GLY A 359 -30.25 13.69 -4.71
CA GLY A 359 -29.47 14.81 -5.21
C GLY A 359 -29.48 16.02 -4.28
N ARG A 360 -30.59 16.28 -3.57
CA ARG A 360 -30.68 17.40 -2.62
C ARG A 360 -29.74 17.18 -1.41
N GLU A 361 -29.75 15.97 -0.89
CA GLU A 361 -28.96 15.61 0.29
C GLU A 361 -27.46 15.54 -0.03
N SER A 362 -27.09 14.94 -1.17
CA SER A 362 -25.69 14.83 -1.58
C SER A 362 -25.06 16.19 -1.93
N VAL A 363 -25.79 17.05 -2.67
CA VAL A 363 -25.30 18.40 -3.01
C VAL A 363 -25.32 19.31 -1.78
N GLY A 364 -26.34 19.19 -0.92
CA GLY A 364 -26.43 19.98 0.31
C GLY A 364 -25.34 19.61 1.33
N PHE A 365 -24.96 18.32 1.39
CA PHE A 365 -23.87 17.86 2.22
C PHE A 365 -22.52 18.45 1.77
N LEU A 366 -22.22 18.48 0.46
CA LEU A 366 -20.99 19.03 -0.09
C LEU A 366 -20.93 20.57 0.01
#